data_607a0cdfeea80723e26cfaae0fb198e4
#
_entry.id   607a0cdfeea80723e26cfaae0fb198e4
#
_cell.length_a   1.000
_cell.length_b   1.000
_cell.length_c   1.000
_cell.angle_alpha   90.00
_cell.angle_beta   90.00
_cell.angle_gamma   90.00
#
_symmetry.space_group_name_H-M   'P 1'
#
loop_
_entity.id
_entity.type
_entity.pdbx_description
1 polymer ?
#
loop_
_entity_poly.entity_id
_entity_poly.type
_entity_poly.pdbx_seq_one_letter_code
_entity_poly.pdbx_strand_id
1 'polypeptide(L)'
;MNTKNRKMKVTKQQWIDATANLKKRRASWKNYDDNIKLEKPIRNYGDHLEKCGYGNSILDVGCGSQTLRKFIPGEINYTGIDAFPVENTDSIKMAIEESTFEPKSFDTVCAFAVLDNCWNFDQACQKMKELSRINIIILTGINIEVDQYHTFKLQLEDFNRNFEDMNLTHCEEISPKVYLLNYKHHEKNN
;
A
#
# COMPACT_ATOMS: atom_id res chain seq x y z
N MET A 1 -19.24 -8.25 -17.38
CA MET A 1 -19.12 -6.79 -17.33
C MET A 1 -17.74 -6.40 -17.83
N ASN A 2 -17.64 -5.43 -18.73
CA ASN A 2 -16.39 -5.08 -19.39
C ASN A 2 -15.53 -4.23 -18.43
N THR A 3 -14.56 -4.84 -17.75
CA THR A 3 -13.68 -4.23 -16.73
C THR A 3 -12.67 -3.23 -17.32
N LYS A 4 -12.53 -3.18 -18.65
CA LYS A 4 -11.51 -2.39 -19.35
C LYS A 4 -11.59 -0.86 -19.18
N ASN A 5 -12.68 -0.31 -18.64
CA ASN A 5 -12.88 1.15 -18.54
C ASN A 5 -13.40 1.63 -17.17
N ARG A 6 -13.21 0.84 -16.10
CA ARG A 6 -13.60 1.27 -14.77
C ARG A 6 -12.63 2.35 -14.28
N LYS A 7 -13.09 3.61 -14.25
CA LYS A 7 -12.31 4.71 -13.66
C LYS A 7 -12.27 4.56 -12.14
N MET A 8 -11.09 4.31 -11.59
CA MET A 8 -10.83 4.21 -10.16
C MET A 8 -10.28 5.55 -9.65
N LYS A 9 -11.14 6.59 -9.75
CA LYS A 9 -10.77 7.96 -9.41
C LYS A 9 -11.97 8.71 -8.82
N VAL A 10 -11.74 9.40 -7.69
CA VAL A 10 -12.62 10.43 -7.14
C VAL A 10 -11.88 11.78 -7.18
N THR A 11 -12.56 12.90 -6.97
CA THR A 11 -11.85 14.17 -6.83
C THR A 11 -11.08 14.17 -5.50
N LYS A 12 -9.94 14.88 -5.47
CA LYS A 12 -9.15 15.01 -4.24
C LYS A 12 -9.99 15.58 -3.09
N GLN A 13 -10.90 16.52 -3.39
CA GLN A 13 -11.79 17.08 -2.37
C GLN A 13 -12.77 16.04 -1.82
N GLN A 14 -13.43 15.26 -2.70
CA GLN A 14 -14.32 14.17 -2.25
C GLN A 14 -13.57 13.16 -1.37
N TRP A 15 -12.33 12.84 -1.72
CA TRP A 15 -11.48 11.98 -0.91
C TRP A 15 -11.11 12.59 0.44
N ILE A 16 -10.75 13.89 0.48
CA ILE A 16 -10.45 14.61 1.73
C ILE A 16 -11.68 14.60 2.64
N ASP A 17 -12.87 14.85 2.10
CA ASP A 17 -14.12 14.88 2.85
C ASP A 17 -14.47 13.49 3.41
N ALA A 18 -14.34 12.45 2.60
CA ALA A 18 -14.53 11.05 3.01
C ALA A 18 -13.54 10.62 4.10
N THR A 19 -12.25 11.00 3.96
CA THR A 19 -11.19 10.65 4.90
C THR A 19 -11.16 11.54 6.15
N ALA A 20 -11.92 12.63 6.21
CA ALA A 20 -12.02 13.47 7.39
C ALA A 20 -12.47 12.68 8.64
N ASN A 21 -13.32 11.68 8.47
CA ASN A 21 -13.72 10.77 9.54
C ASN A 21 -12.61 9.80 9.94
N LEU A 22 -11.72 9.43 9.03
CA LEU A 22 -10.54 8.61 9.32
C LEU A 22 -9.57 9.32 10.28
N LYS A 23 -9.41 10.65 10.16
CA LYS A 23 -8.59 11.44 11.10
C LYS A 23 -9.06 11.32 12.54
N LYS A 24 -10.38 11.35 12.78
CA LYS A 24 -10.95 11.22 14.14
C LYS A 24 -10.72 9.82 14.70
N ARG A 25 -10.71 8.78 13.87
CA ARG A 25 -10.45 7.40 14.30
C ARG A 25 -8.97 7.07 14.42
N ARG A 26 -8.08 7.70 13.67
CA ARG A 26 -6.63 7.49 13.83
C ARG A 26 -6.12 7.87 15.21
N ALA A 27 -6.73 8.83 15.86
CA ALA A 27 -6.46 9.10 17.29
C ALA A 27 -6.79 7.88 18.18
N SER A 28 -7.77 7.05 17.77
CA SER A 28 -8.09 5.78 18.45
C SER A 28 -7.25 4.59 17.95
N TRP A 29 -6.64 4.68 16.76
CA TRP A 29 -5.81 3.61 16.20
C TRP A 29 -4.44 3.49 16.86
N LYS A 30 -3.91 4.55 17.44
CA LYS A 30 -2.71 4.45 18.27
C LYS A 30 -2.88 3.38 19.36
N ASN A 31 -4.06 3.35 19.99
CA ASN A 31 -4.40 2.31 20.95
C ASN A 31 -4.79 0.98 20.29
N TYR A 32 -5.25 1.01 19.05
CA TYR A 32 -5.66 -0.16 18.29
C TYR A 32 -4.45 -0.96 17.78
N ASP A 33 -3.44 -0.31 17.23
CA ASP A 33 -2.20 -0.95 16.77
C ASP A 33 -1.38 -1.52 17.94
N ASP A 34 -1.38 -0.84 19.09
CA ASP A 34 -0.72 -1.31 20.32
C ASP A 34 -1.47 -2.48 21.00
N ASN A 35 -2.80 -2.57 20.81
CA ASN A 35 -3.66 -3.59 21.41
C ASN A 35 -4.02 -4.73 20.43
N ILE A 36 -3.81 -4.58 19.12
CA ILE A 36 -3.96 -5.70 18.20
C ILE A 36 -2.78 -6.65 18.45
N LYS A 37 -3.07 -7.74 19.15
CA LYS A 37 -2.18 -8.88 19.21
C LYS A 37 -1.73 -9.22 17.79
N LEU A 38 -0.43 -9.27 17.57
CA LEU A 38 0.23 -9.62 16.31
C LEU A 38 -0.15 -11.02 15.77
N GLU A 39 -1.02 -11.72 16.48
CA GLU A 39 -1.51 -13.07 16.21
C GLU A 39 -2.46 -13.20 15.01
N LYS A 40 -2.94 -12.07 14.44
CA LYS A 40 -3.76 -12.16 13.21
C LYS A 40 -2.84 -12.33 12.00
N PRO A 41 -3.06 -13.35 11.13
CA PRO A 41 -2.26 -13.59 9.92
C PRO A 41 -2.05 -12.33 9.07
N ILE A 42 -3.08 -11.47 8.98
CA ILE A 42 -3.05 -10.21 8.23
C ILE A 42 -1.97 -9.24 8.74
N ARG A 43 -1.66 -9.26 10.03
CA ARG A 43 -0.75 -8.31 10.68
C ARG A 43 0.67 -8.83 10.84
N ASN A 44 0.96 -10.03 10.38
CA ASN A 44 2.31 -10.57 10.38
C ASN A 44 3.11 -10.02 9.19
N TYR A 45 3.39 -8.71 9.22
CA TYR A 45 4.05 -8.01 8.13
C TYR A 45 5.47 -8.53 7.88
N GLY A 46 6.14 -9.07 8.89
CA GLY A 46 7.44 -9.71 8.73
C GLY A 46 7.39 -10.90 7.78
N ASP A 47 6.47 -11.84 8.03
CA ASP A 47 6.28 -13.01 7.16
C ASP A 47 5.89 -12.60 5.73
N HIS A 48 5.10 -11.54 5.57
CA HIS A 48 4.72 -11.04 4.23
C HIS A 48 5.92 -10.51 3.48
N LEU A 49 6.80 -9.76 4.16
CA LEU A 49 8.04 -9.27 3.57
C LEU A 49 8.97 -10.43 3.20
N GLU A 50 9.16 -11.41 4.09
CA GLU A 50 10.01 -12.58 3.85
C GLU A 50 9.52 -13.43 2.67
N LYS A 51 8.22 -13.69 2.59
CA LYS A 51 7.60 -14.44 1.47
C LYS A 51 7.84 -13.77 0.12
N CYS A 52 7.76 -12.44 0.08
CA CYS A 52 7.90 -11.67 -1.15
C CYS A 52 9.35 -11.35 -1.51
N GLY A 53 10.21 -11.27 -0.51
CA GLY A 53 11.55 -10.73 -0.61
C GLY A 53 11.55 -9.20 -0.80
N TYR A 54 12.54 -8.51 -0.25
CA TYR A 54 12.68 -7.05 -0.36
C TYR A 54 14.15 -6.67 -0.48
N GLY A 55 14.41 -5.44 -0.95
CA GLY A 55 15.78 -4.91 -1.08
C GLY A 55 16.21 -4.05 0.10
N ASN A 56 17.29 -3.31 -0.07
CA ASN A 56 17.93 -2.52 0.98
C ASN A 56 17.25 -1.16 1.26
N SER A 57 16.25 -0.79 0.46
CA SER A 57 15.46 0.43 0.66
C SER A 57 13.98 0.16 0.44
N ILE A 58 13.15 0.58 1.41
CA ILE A 58 11.71 0.34 1.42
C ILE A 58 10.97 1.67 1.54
N LEU A 59 10.03 1.90 0.61
CA LEU A 59 8.98 2.91 0.76
C LEU A 59 7.70 2.25 1.28
N ASP A 60 7.21 2.71 2.43
CA ASP A 60 5.94 2.29 3.03
C ASP A 60 4.85 3.33 2.73
N VAL A 61 3.94 2.98 1.83
CA VAL A 61 2.86 3.85 1.34
C VAL A 61 1.64 3.70 2.25
N GLY A 62 1.19 4.83 2.81
CA GLY A 62 0.11 4.84 3.79
C GLY A 62 0.54 4.20 5.10
N CYS A 63 1.75 4.54 5.55
CA CYS A 63 2.45 3.87 6.66
C CYS A 63 1.73 3.96 8.02
N GLY A 64 0.74 4.84 8.15
CA GLY A 64 -0.03 5.03 9.38
C GLY A 64 0.87 5.23 10.61
N SER A 65 0.76 4.32 11.59
CA SER A 65 1.61 4.28 12.79
C SER A 65 2.98 3.63 12.56
N GLN A 66 3.37 3.40 11.32
CA GLN A 66 4.63 2.76 10.93
C GLN A 66 4.77 1.32 11.49
N THR A 67 3.69 0.58 11.53
CA THR A 67 3.70 -0.80 12.04
C THR A 67 4.65 -1.70 11.25
N LEU A 68 4.75 -1.50 9.91
CA LEU A 68 5.67 -2.26 9.05
C LEU A 68 7.13 -2.10 9.49
N ARG A 69 7.54 -0.90 9.93
CA ARG A 69 8.91 -0.60 10.37
C ARG A 69 9.41 -1.52 11.48
N LYS A 70 8.51 -2.00 12.34
CA LYS A 70 8.85 -2.91 13.47
C LYS A 70 9.41 -4.26 12.99
N PHE A 71 9.18 -4.62 11.75
CA PHE A 71 9.62 -5.88 11.13
C PHE A 71 10.78 -5.70 10.15
N ILE A 72 11.28 -4.46 9.99
CA ILE A 72 12.35 -4.15 9.07
C ILE A 72 13.65 -4.02 9.87
N PRO A 73 14.70 -4.80 9.51
CA PRO A 73 16.03 -4.68 10.14
C PRO A 73 16.57 -3.26 10.06
N GLY A 74 17.36 -2.86 11.09
CA GLY A 74 17.83 -1.48 11.23
C GLY A 74 18.80 -1.02 10.13
N GLU A 75 19.44 -1.94 9.42
CA GLU A 75 20.31 -1.67 8.27
C GLU A 75 19.56 -1.34 6.98
N ILE A 76 18.26 -1.61 6.92
CA ILE A 76 17.41 -1.31 5.76
C ILE A 76 16.92 0.14 5.83
N ASN A 77 17.12 0.88 4.74
CA ASN A 77 16.62 2.25 4.63
C ASN A 77 15.09 2.26 4.49
N TYR A 78 14.40 2.64 5.55
CA TYR A 78 12.95 2.76 5.58
C TYR A 78 12.51 4.21 5.43
N THR A 79 11.54 4.44 4.55
CA THR A 79 10.83 5.71 4.39
C THR A 79 9.33 5.46 4.44
N GLY A 80 8.63 6.10 5.37
CA GLY A 80 7.17 6.05 5.46
C GLY A 80 6.53 7.32 4.92
N ILE A 81 5.51 7.18 4.07
CA ILE A 81 4.66 8.29 3.63
C ILE A 81 3.21 8.04 4.03
N ASP A 82 2.52 9.10 4.42
CA ASP A 82 1.08 9.06 4.68
C ASP A 82 0.47 10.42 4.38
N ALA A 83 -0.67 10.46 3.71
CA ALA A 83 -1.38 11.70 3.42
C ALA A 83 -1.86 12.40 4.71
N PHE A 84 -2.11 11.62 5.75
CA PHE A 84 -2.56 12.07 7.08
C PHE A 84 -1.70 11.42 8.17
N PRO A 85 -0.44 11.84 8.34
CA PRO A 85 0.49 11.22 9.27
C PRO A 85 -0.07 11.12 10.69
N VAL A 86 0.25 10.02 11.35
CA VAL A 86 -0.01 9.87 12.79
C VAL A 86 0.98 10.77 13.56
N GLU A 87 0.50 11.46 14.58
CA GLU A 87 1.36 12.28 15.44
C GLU A 87 2.48 11.45 16.08
N ASN A 88 3.65 12.08 16.24
CA ASN A 88 4.86 11.47 16.79
C ASN A 88 5.46 10.32 15.95
N THR A 89 5.18 10.30 14.65
CA THR A 89 5.92 9.48 13.68
C THR A 89 6.86 10.37 12.87
N ASP A 90 7.89 9.78 12.27
CA ASP A 90 8.79 10.45 11.31
C ASP A 90 8.30 10.30 9.86
N SER A 91 7.02 9.92 9.67
CA SER A 91 6.42 9.78 8.35
C SER A 91 6.31 11.12 7.61
N ILE A 92 6.61 11.08 6.32
CA ILE A 92 6.49 12.24 5.44
C ILE A 92 5.01 12.43 5.08
N LYS A 93 4.48 13.64 5.27
CA LYS A 93 3.11 13.98 4.86
C LYS A 93 3.02 14.07 3.33
N MET A 94 2.59 12.98 2.71
CA MET A 94 2.53 12.85 1.26
C MET A 94 1.54 11.76 0.85
N ALA A 95 0.66 12.03 -0.10
CA ALA A 95 -0.08 10.98 -0.79
C ALA A 95 0.81 10.39 -1.91
N ILE A 96 0.71 9.09 -2.14
CA ILE A 96 1.53 8.43 -3.18
C ILE A 96 1.30 9.03 -4.55
N GLU A 97 0.07 9.41 -4.87
CA GLU A 97 -0.30 10.02 -6.16
C GLU A 97 0.43 11.35 -6.43
N GLU A 98 0.88 12.02 -5.37
CA GLU A 98 1.58 13.31 -5.41
C GLU A 98 3.08 13.17 -5.10
N SER A 99 3.58 11.93 -5.07
CA SER A 99 4.98 11.69 -4.73
C SER A 99 5.93 12.46 -5.64
N THR A 100 6.90 13.11 -5.00
CA THR A 100 7.97 13.88 -5.65
C THR A 100 9.34 13.20 -5.56
N PHE A 101 9.39 11.96 -5.07
CA PHE A 101 10.63 11.19 -5.07
C PHE A 101 11.09 10.92 -6.50
N GLU A 102 12.41 10.83 -6.68
CA GLU A 102 13.00 10.47 -7.97
C GLU A 102 12.60 9.04 -8.39
N PRO A 103 12.42 8.81 -9.69
CA PRO A 103 12.14 7.46 -10.18
C PRO A 103 13.20 6.45 -9.73
N LYS A 104 12.75 5.23 -9.40
CA LYS A 104 13.63 4.12 -8.98
C LYS A 104 14.45 4.41 -7.70
N SER A 105 13.94 5.26 -6.82
CA SER A 105 14.63 5.61 -5.57
C SER A 105 14.54 4.54 -4.47
N PHE A 106 13.61 3.60 -4.60
CA PHE A 106 13.43 2.52 -3.63
C PHE A 106 13.56 1.14 -4.27
N ASP A 107 14.18 0.19 -3.58
CA ASP A 107 14.21 -1.20 -4.03
C ASP A 107 12.81 -1.81 -4.00
N THR A 108 12.12 -1.63 -2.89
CA THR A 108 10.79 -2.18 -2.65
C THR A 108 9.82 -1.06 -2.28
N VAL A 109 8.63 -1.11 -2.85
CA VAL A 109 7.51 -0.24 -2.47
C VAL A 109 6.42 -1.11 -1.86
N CYS A 110 6.06 -0.85 -0.61
CA CYS A 110 5.01 -1.55 0.12
C CYS A 110 3.74 -0.69 0.20
N ALA A 111 2.58 -1.32 0.06
CA ALA A 111 1.27 -0.68 0.27
C ALA A 111 0.36 -1.65 1.04
N PHE A 112 0.29 -1.48 2.36
CA PHE A 112 -0.44 -2.40 3.24
C PHE A 112 -1.74 -1.76 3.75
N ALA A 113 -2.88 -2.28 3.24
CA ALA A 113 -4.23 -1.84 3.57
C ALA A 113 -4.47 -0.32 3.35
N VAL A 114 -4.06 0.20 2.20
CA VAL A 114 -4.14 1.63 1.87
C VAL A 114 -4.70 1.93 0.49
N LEU A 115 -4.50 1.07 -0.52
CA LEU A 115 -4.81 1.39 -1.91
C LEU A 115 -6.30 1.53 -2.21
N ASP A 116 -7.15 0.90 -1.44
CA ASP A 116 -8.60 1.08 -1.46
C ASP A 116 -9.06 2.43 -0.90
N ASN A 117 -8.14 3.17 -0.25
CA ASN A 117 -8.36 4.49 0.33
C ASN A 117 -7.65 5.64 -0.39
N CYS A 118 -6.99 5.41 -1.52
CA CYS A 118 -6.39 6.48 -2.33
C CYS A 118 -7.48 7.27 -3.09
N TRP A 119 -7.14 8.44 -3.66
CA TRP A 119 -8.11 9.21 -4.44
C TRP A 119 -8.05 8.91 -5.94
N ASN A 120 -6.95 8.33 -6.40
CA ASN A 120 -6.76 7.89 -7.78
C ASN A 120 -5.91 6.62 -7.81
N PHE A 121 -6.58 5.48 -7.79
CA PHE A 121 -5.93 4.17 -7.73
C PHE A 121 -4.96 3.93 -8.90
N ASP A 122 -5.36 4.30 -10.13
CA ASP A 122 -4.49 4.08 -11.29
C ASP A 122 -3.20 4.92 -11.20
N GLN A 123 -3.30 6.17 -10.73
CA GLN A 123 -2.14 7.03 -10.50
C GLN A 123 -1.26 6.53 -9.35
N ALA A 124 -1.88 6.03 -8.28
CA ALA A 124 -1.15 5.44 -7.15
C ALA A 124 -0.31 4.25 -7.63
N CYS A 125 -0.90 3.31 -8.36
CA CYS A 125 -0.18 2.18 -8.95
C CYS A 125 0.95 2.62 -9.89
N GLN A 126 0.69 3.60 -10.77
CA GLN A 126 1.71 4.14 -11.67
C GLN A 126 2.88 4.74 -10.88
N LYS A 127 2.62 5.51 -9.84
CA LYS A 127 3.67 6.09 -8.98
C LYS A 127 4.46 5.02 -8.25
N MET A 128 3.82 3.98 -7.73
CA MET A 128 4.53 2.86 -7.11
C MET A 128 5.48 2.16 -8.10
N LYS A 129 5.06 1.97 -9.37
CA LYS A 129 5.93 1.43 -10.43
C LYS A 129 7.12 2.32 -10.74
N GLU A 130 6.88 3.64 -10.84
CA GLU A 130 7.95 4.62 -11.10
C GLU A 130 9.02 4.57 -10.01
N LEU A 131 8.61 4.45 -8.75
CA LEU A 131 9.49 4.54 -7.58
C LEU A 131 10.24 3.24 -7.26
N SER A 132 9.66 2.07 -7.57
CA SER A 132 10.27 0.77 -7.25
C SER A 132 11.35 0.36 -8.26
N ARG A 133 12.46 -0.20 -7.79
CA ARG A 133 13.51 -0.81 -8.62
C ARG A 133 13.32 -2.32 -8.79
N ILE A 134 12.95 -3.01 -7.72
CA ILE A 134 12.89 -4.48 -7.67
C ILE A 134 11.44 -4.93 -7.69
N ASN A 135 10.66 -4.55 -6.66
CA ASN A 135 9.31 -5.07 -6.52
C ASN A 135 8.35 -4.13 -5.79
N ILE A 136 7.08 -4.50 -5.89
CA ILE A 136 5.96 -3.86 -5.20
C ILE A 136 5.22 -4.95 -4.42
N ILE A 137 5.09 -4.75 -3.10
CA ILE A 137 4.39 -5.68 -2.21
C ILE A 137 3.10 -5.01 -1.74
N ILE A 138 1.97 -5.67 -1.98
CA ILE A 138 0.65 -5.12 -1.69
C ILE A 138 -0.10 -6.09 -0.77
N LEU A 139 -0.60 -5.58 0.34
CA LEU A 139 -1.57 -6.27 1.19
C LEU A 139 -2.89 -5.50 1.11
N THR A 140 -3.95 -6.12 0.59
CA THR A 140 -5.18 -5.38 0.27
C THR A 140 -6.44 -6.22 0.42
N GLY A 141 -7.55 -5.55 0.71
CA GLY A 141 -8.88 -6.13 0.64
C GLY A 141 -9.38 -6.20 -0.81
N ILE A 142 -9.96 -7.33 -1.19
CA ILE A 142 -10.58 -7.55 -2.51
C ILE A 142 -12.08 -7.74 -2.35
N ASN A 143 -12.87 -7.09 -3.22
CA ASN A 143 -14.33 -7.09 -3.15
C ASN A 143 -14.89 -6.60 -1.80
N ILE A 144 -14.19 -5.67 -1.14
CA ILE A 144 -14.71 -4.93 0.01
C ILE A 144 -15.62 -3.82 -0.52
N GLU A 145 -16.81 -3.70 0.06
CA GLU A 145 -17.77 -2.68 -0.37
C GLU A 145 -17.25 -1.28 -0.01
N VAL A 146 -17.58 -0.31 -0.89
CA VAL A 146 -17.31 1.10 -0.63
C VAL A 146 -18.08 1.55 0.60
N ASP A 147 -17.40 2.14 1.54
CA ASP A 147 -17.96 2.69 2.76
C ASP A 147 -17.20 3.95 3.19
N GLN A 148 -17.36 4.35 4.45
CA GLN A 148 -16.64 5.51 5.00
C GLN A 148 -15.11 5.31 5.16
N TYR A 149 -14.60 4.10 4.88
CA TYR A 149 -13.19 3.71 5.02
C TYR A 149 -12.57 3.23 3.70
N HIS A 150 -13.39 2.87 2.72
CA HIS A 150 -12.96 2.28 1.47
C HIS A 150 -13.52 3.12 0.31
N THR A 151 -12.65 3.87 -0.36
CA THR A 151 -13.02 4.70 -1.52
C THR A 151 -13.35 3.85 -2.73
N PHE A 152 -12.67 2.70 -2.87
CA PHE A 152 -12.83 1.81 -4.01
C PHE A 152 -13.11 0.37 -3.58
N LYS A 153 -14.01 -0.28 -4.32
CA LYS A 153 -14.17 -1.74 -4.30
C LYS A 153 -13.18 -2.33 -5.30
N LEU A 154 -11.99 -2.70 -4.83
CA LEU A 154 -10.92 -3.25 -5.66
C LEU A 154 -11.19 -4.71 -6.04
N GLN A 155 -10.71 -5.11 -7.23
CA GLN A 155 -10.71 -6.47 -7.76
C GLN A 155 -9.28 -6.86 -8.15
N LEU A 156 -8.96 -8.14 -8.21
CA LEU A 156 -7.62 -8.60 -8.63
C LEU A 156 -7.28 -8.13 -10.04
N GLU A 157 -8.28 -8.06 -10.92
CA GLU A 157 -8.15 -7.57 -12.29
C GLU A 157 -7.72 -6.10 -12.35
N ASP A 158 -8.08 -5.27 -11.35
CA ASP A 158 -7.66 -3.87 -11.29
C ASP A 158 -6.14 -3.79 -11.07
N PHE A 159 -5.59 -4.65 -10.23
CA PHE A 159 -4.15 -4.76 -10.00
C PHE A 159 -3.44 -5.33 -11.24
N ASN A 160 -3.92 -6.44 -11.77
CA ASN A 160 -3.32 -7.08 -12.95
C ASN A 160 -3.25 -6.12 -14.15
N ARG A 161 -4.27 -5.29 -14.36
CA ARG A 161 -4.28 -4.25 -15.39
C ARG A 161 -3.22 -3.18 -15.13
N ASN A 162 -3.09 -2.70 -13.89
CA ASN A 162 -2.17 -1.62 -13.56
C ASN A 162 -0.71 -2.08 -13.54
N PHE A 163 -0.45 -3.36 -13.30
CA PHE A 163 0.88 -3.96 -13.24
C PHE A 163 1.13 -4.97 -14.35
N GLU A 164 0.42 -4.84 -15.51
CA GLU A 164 0.54 -5.77 -16.66
C GLU A 164 1.96 -5.85 -17.25
N ASP A 165 2.78 -4.81 -17.03
CA ASP A 165 4.18 -4.69 -17.42
C ASP A 165 5.15 -5.22 -16.36
N MET A 166 4.66 -5.90 -15.33
CA MET A 166 5.45 -6.52 -14.26
C MET A 166 5.08 -8.01 -14.11
N ASN A 167 5.93 -8.78 -13.46
CA ASN A 167 5.69 -10.19 -13.16
C ASN A 167 4.96 -10.32 -11.81
N LEU A 168 3.76 -10.85 -11.78
CA LEU A 168 3.09 -11.29 -10.54
C LEU A 168 3.80 -12.55 -10.03
N THR A 169 4.65 -12.42 -9.01
CA THR A 169 5.45 -13.52 -8.46
C THR A 169 4.85 -14.16 -7.22
N HIS A 170 3.90 -13.49 -6.59
CA HIS A 170 3.16 -14.01 -5.44
C HIS A 170 1.73 -13.48 -5.44
N CYS A 171 0.76 -14.37 -5.20
CA CYS A 171 -0.65 -14.02 -5.02
C CYS A 171 -1.26 -15.04 -4.05
N GLU A 172 -1.55 -14.62 -2.84
CA GLU A 172 -2.06 -15.49 -1.76
C GLU A 172 -3.24 -14.81 -1.05
N GLU A 173 -4.34 -15.51 -0.89
CA GLU A 173 -5.41 -15.09 0.01
C GLU A 173 -5.06 -15.51 1.44
N ILE A 174 -4.55 -14.56 2.23
CA ILE A 174 -4.08 -14.80 3.61
C ILE A 174 -5.20 -14.80 4.65
N SER A 175 -6.35 -14.26 4.30
CA SER A 175 -7.58 -14.24 5.08
C SER A 175 -8.75 -13.97 4.12
N PRO A 176 -10.01 -14.30 4.45
CA PRO A 176 -11.14 -14.05 3.57
C PRO A 176 -11.14 -12.63 2.98
N LYS A 177 -11.04 -12.53 1.66
CA LYS A 177 -10.96 -11.29 0.89
C LYS A 177 -9.71 -10.43 1.14
N VAL A 178 -8.68 -10.91 1.82
CA VAL A 178 -7.42 -10.18 2.02
C VAL A 178 -6.30 -10.91 1.31
N TYR A 179 -5.66 -10.21 0.37
CA TYR A 179 -4.65 -10.77 -0.52
C TYR A 179 -3.29 -10.12 -0.29
N LEU A 180 -2.26 -10.95 -0.34
CA LEU A 180 -0.87 -10.54 -0.47
C LEU A 180 -0.45 -10.73 -1.93
N LEU A 181 -0.02 -9.64 -2.55
CA LEU A 181 0.43 -9.61 -3.95
C LEU A 181 1.87 -9.13 -4.01
N ASN A 182 2.69 -9.74 -4.87
CA ASN A 182 4.04 -9.26 -5.15
C ASN A 182 4.28 -9.17 -6.65
N TYR A 183 4.52 -7.97 -7.13
CA TYR A 183 4.86 -7.68 -8.52
C TYR A 183 6.35 -7.33 -8.61
N LYS A 184 7.11 -8.02 -9.48
CA LYS A 184 8.53 -7.73 -9.74
C LYS A 184 8.74 -7.13 -11.12
N HIS A 185 9.65 -6.19 -11.22
CA HIS A 185 10.13 -5.73 -12.52
C HIS A 185 10.77 -6.89 -13.28
N HIS A 186 10.64 -6.88 -14.62
CA HIS A 186 11.37 -7.84 -15.45
C HIS A 186 12.88 -7.63 -15.26
N GLU A 187 13.61 -8.73 -15.08
CA GLU A 187 15.07 -8.66 -15.11
C GLU A 187 15.49 -8.14 -16.48
N LYS A 188 16.27 -7.06 -16.50
CA LYS A 188 16.91 -6.64 -17.75
C LYS A 188 17.96 -7.70 -18.07
N ASN A 189 17.74 -8.48 -19.12
CA ASN A 189 18.81 -9.28 -19.69
C ASN A 189 19.95 -8.34 -20.12
N ASN A 190 21.00 -8.30 -19.32
CA ASN A 190 22.24 -7.62 -19.66
C ASN A 190 23.01 -8.43 -20.71
#